data_4396ac3ecefb71ddacb1e584f77ba9fb
#
_entry.id   4396ac3ecefb71ddacb1e584f77ba9fb
#
_cell.length_a   1.000
_cell.length_b   1.000
_cell.length_c   1.000
_cell.angle_alpha   90.00
_cell.angle_beta   90.00
_cell.angle_gamma   90.00
#
_symmetry.space_group_name_H-M   'P 1'
#
loop_
_entity.id
_entity.type
_entity.pdbx_description
1 polymer ?
#
loop_
_entity_poly.entity_id
_entity_poly.type
_entity_poly.pdbx_seq_one_letter_code
_entity_poly.pdbx_strand_id
1 'polypeptide(L)'
;MVAHNPRQDASTMKVFKKKKVLMIEELSGLLGSSLVTARRRLKQWEAHTSYNQNGRYYVLPDIAKFDTDGFWRHQDILFSQHGNLKQTVIALVRNSPAGLTGSQIGELVSLAPRSFLSHFRNESQLRREMIEGRFVYFASDKATCSQQKKIRQSPTSQADTHVPTDAEAVIILVERIKHSGLSIEDFTQKLRKVGYRFSTESIRHFLDSHGLLKKTQAISSSGR
;
A
#
# COMPACT_ATOMS: atom_id res chain seq x y z
N MET A 1 31.86 -24.44 16.00
CA MET A 1 31.10 -23.34 16.65
C MET A 1 31.94 -22.08 16.55
N VAL A 2 31.57 -21.08 15.76
CA VAL A 2 32.29 -19.79 15.76
C VAL A 2 31.89 -19.07 17.05
N ALA A 3 32.89 -18.81 17.89
CA ALA A 3 32.71 -18.18 19.19
C ALA A 3 32.09 -16.79 19.02
N HIS A 4 31.13 -16.46 19.89
CA HIS A 4 30.55 -15.14 19.99
C HIS A 4 31.64 -14.12 20.34
N ASN A 5 31.87 -13.12 19.47
CA ASN A 5 32.79 -12.03 19.73
C ASN A 5 32.05 -10.74 20.02
N PRO A 6 31.84 -10.35 21.29
CA PRO A 6 31.07 -9.16 21.66
C PRO A 6 31.64 -7.85 21.10
N ARG A 7 32.96 -7.78 20.92
CA ARG A 7 33.60 -6.58 20.34
C ARG A 7 33.25 -6.39 18.87
N GLN A 8 33.11 -7.49 18.14
CA GLN A 8 32.76 -7.49 16.72
C GLN A 8 31.26 -7.12 16.52
N ASP A 9 30.40 -7.62 17.39
CA ASP A 9 29.00 -7.22 17.41
C ASP A 9 28.86 -5.71 17.68
N ALA A 10 29.58 -5.18 18.67
CA ALA A 10 29.53 -3.74 18.99
C ALA A 10 30.02 -2.84 17.83
N SER A 11 31.10 -3.28 17.13
CA SER A 11 31.58 -2.56 15.94
C SER A 11 30.59 -2.61 14.81
N THR A 12 29.94 -3.75 14.56
CA THR A 12 28.92 -3.94 13.54
C THR A 12 27.69 -3.08 13.82
N MET A 13 27.26 -3.00 15.07
CA MET A 13 26.15 -2.12 15.48
C MET A 13 26.44 -0.64 15.20
N LYS A 14 27.69 -0.18 15.39
CA LYS A 14 28.08 1.19 15.02
C LYS A 14 27.96 1.43 13.51
N VAL A 15 28.33 0.44 12.68
CA VAL A 15 28.16 0.53 11.21
C VAL A 15 26.69 0.56 10.83
N PHE A 16 25.83 -0.26 11.46
CA PHE A 16 24.39 -0.20 11.26
C PHE A 16 23.83 1.18 11.55
N LYS A 17 24.17 1.75 12.71
CA LYS A 17 23.69 3.11 13.08
C LYS A 17 24.13 4.18 12.10
N LYS A 18 25.34 4.06 11.54
CA LYS A 18 25.86 4.99 10.55
C LYS A 18 25.20 4.84 9.17
N LYS A 19 25.09 3.61 8.68
CA LYS A 19 24.54 3.31 7.33
C LYS A 19 23.02 3.17 7.30
N LYS A 20 22.40 2.95 8.46
CA LYS A 20 20.99 2.64 8.71
C LYS A 20 20.55 1.27 8.17
N VAL A 21 20.97 0.89 6.97
CA VAL A 21 20.63 -0.37 6.30
C VAL A 21 21.88 -1.08 5.85
N LEU A 22 21.93 -2.41 6.03
CA LEU A 22 23.04 -3.27 5.57
C LEU A 22 22.51 -4.43 4.73
N MET A 23 23.32 -4.85 3.75
CA MET A 23 23.10 -6.11 3.03
C MET A 23 23.62 -7.28 3.86
N ILE A 24 23.05 -8.48 3.64
CA ILE A 24 23.48 -9.69 4.37
C ILE A 24 24.94 -10.04 4.08
N GLU A 25 25.41 -9.81 2.87
CA GLU A 25 26.81 -10.07 2.47
C GLU A 25 27.76 -9.10 3.19
N GLU A 26 27.40 -7.84 3.28
CA GLU A 26 28.19 -6.84 4.01
C GLU A 26 28.25 -7.16 5.50
N LEU A 27 27.09 -7.55 6.08
CA LEU A 27 27.04 -7.98 7.47
C LEU A 27 27.90 -9.21 7.74
N SER A 28 27.88 -10.19 6.85
CA SER A 28 28.74 -11.38 6.92
C SER A 28 30.22 -11.02 6.95
N GLY A 29 30.63 -10.06 6.10
CA GLY A 29 31.98 -9.53 6.08
C GLY A 29 32.37 -8.82 7.38
N LEU A 30 31.50 -7.94 7.90
CA LEU A 30 31.71 -7.21 9.15
C LEU A 30 31.83 -8.14 10.37
N LEU A 31 31.08 -9.23 10.37
CA LEU A 31 31.10 -10.25 11.43
C LEU A 31 32.21 -11.29 11.24
N GLY A 32 32.94 -11.27 10.12
CA GLY A 32 33.92 -12.31 9.79
C GLY A 32 33.31 -13.72 9.84
N SER A 33 32.03 -13.87 9.45
CA SER A 33 31.27 -15.09 9.66
C SER A 33 30.49 -15.50 8.41
N SER A 34 29.97 -16.73 8.39
CA SER A 34 29.13 -17.20 7.28
C SER A 34 27.77 -16.46 7.22
N LEU A 35 27.15 -16.45 6.05
CA LEU A 35 25.78 -15.91 5.87
C LEU A 35 24.76 -16.54 6.83
N VAL A 36 24.92 -17.83 7.16
CA VAL A 36 24.06 -18.54 8.11
C VAL A 36 24.21 -17.94 9.51
N THR A 37 25.44 -17.68 9.94
CA THR A 37 25.72 -17.03 11.23
C THR A 37 25.21 -15.60 11.25
N ALA A 38 25.42 -14.84 10.18
CA ALA A 38 24.91 -13.48 10.04
C ALA A 38 23.37 -13.44 10.16
N ARG A 39 22.63 -14.34 9.49
CA ARG A 39 21.17 -14.45 9.62
C ARG A 39 20.74 -14.77 11.06
N ARG A 40 21.47 -15.65 11.76
CA ARG A 40 21.15 -15.95 13.15
C ARG A 40 21.36 -14.72 14.06
N ARG A 41 22.39 -13.91 13.80
CA ARG A 41 22.60 -12.64 14.50
C ARG A 41 21.48 -11.64 14.23
N LEU A 42 21.09 -11.46 12.99
CA LEU A 42 19.95 -10.59 12.62
C LEU A 42 18.66 -10.98 13.35
N LYS A 43 18.43 -12.30 13.49
CA LYS A 43 17.28 -12.79 14.25
C LYS A 43 17.39 -12.47 15.75
N GLN A 44 18.58 -12.59 16.33
CA GLN A 44 18.83 -12.22 17.73
C GLN A 44 18.70 -10.73 18.00
N TRP A 45 19.00 -9.91 16.99
CA TRP A 45 18.85 -8.45 17.03
C TRP A 45 17.45 -7.98 16.60
N GLU A 46 16.55 -8.90 16.35
CA GLU A 46 15.19 -8.62 15.89
C GLU A 46 15.13 -7.71 14.65
N ALA A 47 16.16 -7.80 13.79
CA ALA A 47 16.31 -6.97 12.62
C ALA A 47 15.16 -7.20 11.63
N HIS A 48 14.60 -6.11 11.12
CA HIS A 48 13.62 -6.16 10.03
C HIS A 48 14.31 -6.43 8.70
N THR A 49 13.66 -7.23 7.87
CA THR A 49 14.09 -7.55 6.51
C THR A 49 13.29 -6.70 5.51
N SER A 50 13.96 -6.20 4.48
CA SER A 50 13.25 -5.52 3.39
C SER A 50 12.26 -6.48 2.72
N TYR A 51 11.08 -5.98 2.36
CA TYR A 51 10.10 -6.80 1.64
C TYR A 51 10.21 -6.68 0.11
N ASN A 52 11.01 -5.76 -0.37
CA ASN A 52 11.46 -5.65 -1.75
C ASN A 52 12.94 -6.08 -1.89
N GLN A 53 13.53 -5.92 -3.07
CA GLN A 53 14.96 -6.23 -3.34
C GLN A 53 15.35 -7.66 -2.90
N ASN A 54 14.45 -8.63 -3.07
CA ASN A 54 14.63 -10.03 -2.68
C ASN A 54 14.95 -10.26 -1.19
N GLY A 55 14.57 -9.34 -0.31
CA GLY A 55 14.80 -9.46 1.13
C GLY A 55 16.28 -9.44 1.54
N ARG A 56 17.14 -8.75 0.78
CA ARG A 56 18.59 -8.76 1.00
C ARG A 56 19.08 -7.71 1.99
N TYR A 57 18.24 -6.74 2.32
CA TYR A 57 18.57 -5.62 3.19
C TYR A 57 17.94 -5.77 4.55
N TYR A 58 18.65 -5.31 5.56
CA TYR A 58 18.25 -5.41 6.96
C TYR A 58 18.41 -4.07 7.66
N VAL A 59 17.54 -3.82 8.63
CA VAL A 59 17.57 -2.66 9.51
C VAL A 59 17.28 -3.08 10.94
N LEU A 60 17.94 -2.43 11.91
CA LEU A 60 17.67 -2.68 13.32
C LEU A 60 16.39 -1.96 13.78
N PRO A 61 15.68 -2.50 14.79
CA PRO A 61 14.42 -1.93 15.26
C PRO A 61 14.55 -0.48 15.74
N ASP A 62 15.66 -0.13 16.38
CA ASP A 62 15.94 1.22 16.91
C ASP A 62 16.27 2.25 15.81
N ILE A 63 16.49 1.81 14.58
CA ILE A 63 16.80 2.65 13.42
C ILE A 63 15.57 2.88 12.56
N ALA A 64 14.73 1.85 12.36
CA ALA A 64 13.52 1.92 11.54
C ALA A 64 12.46 2.80 12.22
N LYS A 65 12.06 3.88 11.56
CA LYS A 65 10.96 4.73 12.02
C LYS A 65 9.74 4.44 11.17
N PHE A 66 8.96 3.45 11.59
CA PHE A 66 7.73 3.10 10.90
C PHE A 66 6.69 4.21 11.03
N ASP A 67 5.96 4.47 9.93
CA ASP A 67 4.82 5.37 9.92
C ASP A 67 3.58 4.73 10.58
N THR A 68 2.44 5.43 10.53
CA THR A 68 1.15 4.97 11.08
C THR A 68 0.66 3.68 10.43
N ASP A 69 1.02 3.44 9.18
CA ASP A 69 0.64 2.25 8.42
C ASP A 69 1.65 1.10 8.60
N GLY A 70 2.72 1.35 9.36
CA GLY A 70 3.75 0.36 9.66
C GLY A 70 4.78 0.17 8.56
N PHE A 71 5.01 1.19 7.74
CA PHE A 71 6.03 1.18 6.69
C PHE A 71 7.18 2.12 7.00
N TRP A 72 8.35 1.73 6.55
CA TRP A 72 9.54 2.57 6.55
C TRP A 72 10.32 2.41 5.25
N ARG A 73 10.68 3.54 4.66
CA ARG A 73 11.46 3.59 3.42
C ARG A 73 12.84 4.19 3.70
N HIS A 74 13.86 3.56 3.15
CA HIS A 74 15.21 4.11 3.10
C HIS A 74 15.71 4.03 1.66
N GLN A 75 15.75 5.17 0.96
CA GLN A 75 15.96 5.22 -0.49
C GLN A 75 14.91 4.35 -1.22
N ASP A 76 15.36 3.37 -2.02
CA ASP A 76 14.47 2.43 -2.74
C ASP A 76 14.21 1.12 -1.96
N ILE A 77 14.64 1.04 -0.72
CA ILE A 77 14.49 -0.14 0.14
C ILE A 77 13.28 0.06 1.03
N LEU A 78 12.38 -0.94 1.02
CA LEU A 78 11.10 -0.88 1.70
C LEU A 78 11.05 -1.90 2.83
N PHE A 79 10.64 -1.44 4.02
CA PHE A 79 10.48 -2.26 5.21
C PHE A 79 9.08 -2.15 5.75
N SER A 80 8.61 -3.22 6.39
CA SER A 80 7.34 -3.25 7.09
C SER A 80 7.52 -3.79 8.50
N GLN A 81 6.79 -3.22 9.46
CA GLN A 81 6.73 -3.76 10.82
C GLN A 81 6.14 -5.18 10.86
N HIS A 82 5.36 -5.55 9.85
CA HIS A 82 4.76 -6.88 9.74
C HIS A 82 5.73 -7.95 9.20
N GLY A 83 6.95 -7.55 8.82
CA GLY A 83 7.99 -8.45 8.30
C GLY A 83 8.07 -8.50 6.78
N ASN A 84 8.10 -9.69 6.18
CA ASN A 84 8.23 -9.85 4.74
C ASN A 84 6.95 -9.46 3.98
N LEU A 85 7.02 -9.38 2.65
CA LEU A 85 5.87 -8.98 1.81
C LEU A 85 4.63 -9.83 2.04
N LYS A 86 4.80 -11.15 2.24
CA LYS A 86 3.68 -12.05 2.50
C LYS A 86 2.94 -11.68 3.79
N GLN A 87 3.67 -11.55 4.88
CA GLN A 87 3.12 -11.16 6.18
C GLN A 87 2.50 -9.77 6.14
N THR A 88 3.14 -8.84 5.44
CA THR A 88 2.63 -7.48 5.25
C THR A 88 1.29 -7.47 4.52
N VAL A 89 1.18 -8.15 3.38
CA VAL A 89 -0.09 -8.21 2.62
C VAL A 89 -1.20 -8.86 3.45
N ILE A 90 -0.90 -9.94 4.17
CA ILE A 90 -1.88 -10.60 5.03
C ILE A 90 -2.36 -9.64 6.13
N ALA A 91 -1.45 -8.92 6.78
CA ALA A 91 -1.80 -7.95 7.82
C ALA A 91 -2.65 -6.81 7.27
N LEU A 92 -2.28 -6.23 6.12
CA LEU A 92 -3.05 -5.17 5.46
C LEU A 92 -4.49 -5.61 5.13
N VAL A 93 -4.63 -6.78 4.51
CA VAL A 93 -5.96 -7.31 4.17
C VAL A 93 -6.78 -7.58 5.42
N ARG A 94 -6.17 -8.15 6.45
CA ARG A 94 -6.84 -8.49 7.72
C ARG A 94 -7.34 -7.24 8.45
N ASN A 95 -6.55 -6.17 8.43
CA ASN A 95 -6.86 -4.91 9.12
C ASN A 95 -7.77 -4.00 8.27
N SER A 96 -7.95 -4.29 6.99
CA SER A 96 -8.83 -3.48 6.15
C SER A 96 -10.30 -3.70 6.51
N PRO A 97 -11.14 -2.65 6.53
CA PRO A 97 -12.56 -2.78 6.88
C PRO A 97 -13.37 -3.53 5.81
N ALA A 98 -12.98 -3.46 4.54
CA ALA A 98 -13.75 -3.96 3.40
C ALA A 98 -12.99 -4.95 2.50
N GLY A 99 -11.86 -5.51 2.97
CA GLY A 99 -10.92 -6.23 2.12
C GLY A 99 -10.21 -5.28 1.13
N LEU A 100 -9.28 -5.78 0.35
CA LEU A 100 -8.46 -4.98 -0.56
C LEU A 100 -8.45 -5.56 -1.97
N THR A 101 -8.55 -4.71 -2.98
CA THR A 101 -8.26 -5.10 -4.36
C THR A 101 -6.77 -5.25 -4.59
N GLY A 102 -6.39 -5.94 -5.68
CA GLY A 102 -4.98 -6.06 -6.04
C GLY A 102 -4.29 -4.71 -6.27
N SER A 103 -4.99 -3.73 -6.84
CA SER A 103 -4.46 -2.37 -7.04
C SER A 103 -4.22 -1.68 -5.70
N GLN A 104 -5.20 -1.70 -4.79
CA GLN A 104 -5.06 -1.12 -3.44
C GLN A 104 -3.88 -1.73 -2.66
N ILE A 105 -3.72 -3.06 -2.74
CA ILE A 105 -2.55 -3.71 -2.12
C ILE A 105 -1.25 -3.18 -2.73
N GLY A 106 -1.19 -3.08 -4.07
CA GLY A 106 -0.01 -2.58 -4.77
C GLY A 106 0.36 -1.15 -4.37
N GLU A 107 -0.62 -0.27 -4.25
CA GLU A 107 -0.45 1.11 -3.78
C GLU A 107 0.10 1.15 -2.35
N LEU A 108 -0.52 0.42 -1.42
CA LEU A 108 -0.08 0.37 -0.02
C LEU A 108 1.36 -0.14 0.13
N VAL A 109 1.72 -1.22 -0.58
CA VAL A 109 3.08 -1.77 -0.51
C VAL A 109 4.07 -1.09 -1.47
N SER A 110 3.63 -0.11 -2.26
CA SER A 110 4.44 0.58 -3.30
C SER A 110 5.11 -0.37 -4.29
N LEU A 111 4.40 -1.42 -4.72
CA LEU A 111 4.87 -2.42 -5.68
C LEU A 111 3.82 -2.65 -6.76
N ALA A 112 4.26 -2.93 -7.99
CA ALA A 112 3.35 -3.29 -9.06
C ALA A 112 2.60 -4.61 -8.72
N PRO A 113 1.25 -4.64 -8.73
CA PRO A 113 0.48 -5.82 -8.33
C PRO A 113 0.87 -7.10 -9.08
N ARG A 114 1.17 -6.98 -10.36
CA ARG A 114 1.56 -8.11 -11.23
C ARG A 114 2.86 -8.79 -10.77
N SER A 115 3.73 -8.08 -10.07
CA SER A 115 5.03 -8.60 -9.64
C SER A 115 4.94 -9.59 -8.47
N PHE A 116 3.86 -9.56 -7.69
CA PHE A 116 3.79 -10.36 -6.46
C PHE A 116 2.45 -11.05 -6.20
N LEU A 117 1.32 -10.53 -6.71
CA LEU A 117 -0.01 -11.09 -6.39
C LEU A 117 -0.23 -12.52 -6.86
N SER A 118 0.54 -13.00 -7.86
CA SER A 118 0.49 -14.40 -8.28
C SER A 118 0.82 -15.37 -7.13
N HIS A 119 1.73 -14.99 -6.23
CA HIS A 119 2.13 -15.79 -5.08
C HIS A 119 1.03 -15.94 -4.02
N PHE A 120 0.02 -15.06 -4.05
CA PHE A 120 -1.11 -15.09 -3.11
C PHE A 120 -2.34 -15.85 -3.63
N ARG A 121 -2.23 -16.48 -4.82
CA ARG A 121 -3.36 -17.21 -5.41
C ARG A 121 -3.87 -18.32 -4.49
N ASN A 122 -2.97 -19.04 -3.84
CA ASN A 122 -3.25 -20.19 -2.99
C ASN A 122 -2.88 -19.92 -1.51
N GLU A 123 -2.86 -18.64 -1.09
CA GLU A 123 -2.52 -18.30 0.29
C GLU A 123 -3.67 -18.66 1.24
N SER A 124 -3.42 -19.58 2.17
CA SER A 124 -4.43 -20.10 3.10
C SER A 124 -4.97 -19.05 4.08
N GLN A 125 -4.20 -18.00 4.35
CA GLN A 125 -4.59 -16.93 5.26
C GLN A 125 -5.40 -15.82 4.58
N LEU A 126 -5.63 -15.93 3.27
CA LEU A 126 -6.44 -15.00 2.49
C LEU A 126 -7.52 -15.75 1.71
N ARG A 127 -8.66 -15.10 1.51
CA ARG A 127 -9.69 -15.50 0.57
C ARG A 127 -9.71 -14.53 -0.59
N ARG A 128 -9.75 -15.04 -1.80
CA ARG A 128 -9.79 -14.23 -3.02
C ARG A 128 -11.11 -14.49 -3.74
N GLU A 129 -11.85 -13.44 -4.03
CA GLU A 129 -13.11 -13.51 -4.75
C GLU A 129 -13.13 -12.51 -5.90
N MET A 130 -13.86 -12.86 -6.96
CA MET A 130 -14.11 -11.94 -8.07
C MET A 130 -15.34 -11.09 -7.75
N ILE A 131 -15.16 -9.78 -7.67
CA ILE A 131 -16.23 -8.82 -7.44
C ILE A 131 -16.12 -7.74 -8.52
N GLU A 132 -17.16 -7.54 -9.29
CA GLU A 132 -17.21 -6.53 -10.38
C GLU A 132 -16.00 -6.59 -11.34
N GLY A 133 -15.58 -7.80 -11.72
CA GLY A 133 -14.45 -8.00 -12.64
C GLY A 133 -13.07 -7.81 -12.03
N ARG A 134 -12.96 -7.59 -10.72
CA ARG A 134 -11.68 -7.42 -10.00
C ARG A 134 -11.54 -8.45 -8.90
N PHE A 135 -10.31 -8.94 -8.68
CA PHE A 135 -10.04 -9.78 -7.53
C PHE A 135 -9.92 -8.92 -6.27
N VAL A 136 -10.72 -9.30 -5.26
CA VAL A 136 -10.68 -8.73 -3.91
C VAL A 136 -10.15 -9.80 -2.95
N TYR A 137 -9.27 -9.38 -2.07
CA TYR A 137 -8.66 -10.22 -1.04
C TYR A 137 -9.30 -9.89 0.31
N PHE A 138 -9.73 -10.93 1.01
CA PHE A 138 -10.36 -10.87 2.33
C PHE A 138 -9.56 -11.71 3.32
N ALA A 139 -9.74 -11.47 4.61
CA ALA A 139 -9.22 -12.33 5.65
C ALA A 139 -9.76 -13.75 5.51
N SER A 140 -8.99 -14.77 5.92
CA SER A 140 -9.44 -16.18 5.86
C SER A 140 -10.41 -16.53 6.95
N ASP A 141 -10.36 -15.88 8.10
CA ASP A 141 -11.30 -16.13 9.19
C ASP A 141 -12.73 -15.72 8.81
N LYS A 142 -13.71 -16.57 9.19
CA LYS A 142 -15.09 -16.43 8.74
C LYS A 142 -15.75 -15.14 9.24
N ALA A 143 -15.44 -14.71 10.46
CA ALA A 143 -16.06 -13.53 11.07
C ALA A 143 -15.60 -12.25 10.38
N THR A 144 -14.29 -12.02 10.29
CA THR A 144 -13.70 -10.86 9.62
C THR A 144 -14.06 -10.82 8.14
N CYS A 145 -13.98 -11.95 7.44
CA CYS A 145 -14.38 -12.06 6.03
C CYS A 145 -15.83 -11.63 5.81
N SER A 146 -16.76 -12.12 6.64
CA SER A 146 -18.19 -11.78 6.52
C SER A 146 -18.43 -10.29 6.79
N GLN A 147 -17.73 -9.72 7.77
CA GLN A 147 -17.81 -8.30 8.07
C GLN A 147 -17.27 -7.44 6.92
N GLN A 148 -16.09 -7.79 6.41
CA GLN A 148 -15.46 -7.12 5.27
C GLN A 148 -16.36 -7.13 4.04
N LYS A 149 -17.00 -8.26 3.75
CA LYS A 149 -17.96 -8.37 2.63
C LYS A 149 -19.20 -7.51 2.84
N LYS A 150 -19.78 -7.50 4.05
CA LYS A 150 -20.94 -6.66 4.37
C LYS A 150 -20.61 -5.18 4.14
N ILE A 151 -19.48 -4.71 4.65
CA ILE A 151 -19.04 -3.33 4.47
C ILE A 151 -18.83 -3.03 2.98
N ARG A 152 -18.16 -3.90 2.24
CA ARG A 152 -17.93 -3.71 0.80
C ARG A 152 -19.22 -3.69 -0.02
N GLN A 153 -20.25 -4.42 0.37
CA GLN A 153 -21.55 -4.45 -0.30
C GLN A 153 -22.48 -3.29 0.12
N SER A 154 -22.14 -2.57 1.19
CA SER A 154 -22.93 -1.42 1.63
C SER A 154 -22.83 -0.29 0.61
N PRO A 155 -23.94 0.43 0.32
CA PRO A 155 -23.95 1.54 -0.65
C PRO A 155 -22.92 2.63 -0.35
N THR A 156 -22.59 2.83 0.93
CA THR A 156 -21.59 3.79 1.42
C THR A 156 -20.15 3.37 1.09
N SER A 157 -19.90 2.07 0.93
CA SER A 157 -18.57 1.51 0.62
C SER A 157 -18.27 1.55 -0.88
N GLN A 158 -19.27 1.71 -1.74
CA GLN A 158 -19.09 1.90 -3.18
C GLN A 158 -18.66 3.33 -3.54
N ALA A 159 -18.61 4.23 -2.56
CA ALA A 159 -17.94 5.53 -2.66
C ALA A 159 -16.41 5.38 -2.51
N ASP A 160 -15.87 4.21 -2.82
CA ASP A 160 -14.42 4.01 -2.87
C ASP A 160 -13.82 5.00 -3.86
N THR A 161 -12.86 5.73 -3.38
CA THR A 161 -11.88 6.52 -4.10
C THR A 161 -11.23 5.67 -5.20
N HIS A 162 -11.99 5.33 -6.23
CA HIS A 162 -11.43 4.85 -7.48
C HIS A 162 -10.67 6.02 -8.07
N VAL A 163 -9.36 6.04 -7.84
CA VAL A 163 -8.48 6.97 -8.56
C VAL A 163 -8.55 6.57 -10.03
N PRO A 164 -9.03 7.44 -10.92
CA PRO A 164 -9.11 7.12 -12.33
C PRO A 164 -7.74 6.72 -12.86
N THR A 165 -7.69 5.66 -13.65
CA THR A 165 -6.49 5.33 -14.44
C THR A 165 -6.20 6.45 -15.43
N ASP A 166 -4.98 6.53 -15.96
CA ASP A 166 -4.61 7.57 -16.95
C ASP A 166 -5.58 7.63 -18.12
N ALA A 167 -6.04 6.48 -18.63
CA ALA A 167 -7.04 6.41 -19.71
C ALA A 167 -8.41 6.94 -19.25
N GLU A 168 -8.86 6.59 -18.05
CA GLU A 168 -10.10 7.08 -17.46
C GLU A 168 -10.00 8.58 -17.13
N ALA A 169 -8.84 9.05 -16.68
CA ALA A 169 -8.58 10.46 -16.44
C ALA A 169 -8.74 11.30 -17.71
N VAL A 170 -8.18 10.84 -18.83
CA VAL A 170 -8.35 11.50 -20.14
C VAL A 170 -9.82 11.58 -20.53
N ILE A 171 -10.59 10.50 -20.33
CA ILE A 171 -12.02 10.47 -20.63
C ILE A 171 -12.80 11.47 -19.77
N ILE A 172 -12.52 11.48 -18.45
CA ILE A 172 -13.15 12.42 -17.51
C ILE A 172 -12.85 13.85 -17.93
N LEU A 173 -11.62 14.18 -18.28
CA LEU A 173 -11.22 15.51 -18.70
C LEU A 173 -11.87 15.94 -20.02
N VAL A 174 -11.90 15.07 -21.02
CA VAL A 174 -12.54 15.32 -22.31
C VAL A 174 -14.03 15.56 -22.15
N GLU A 175 -14.71 14.69 -21.40
CA GLU A 175 -16.16 14.85 -21.15
C GLU A 175 -16.46 16.08 -20.27
N ARG A 176 -15.56 16.44 -19.35
CA ARG A 176 -15.70 17.65 -18.53
C ARG A 176 -15.55 18.92 -19.36
N ILE A 177 -14.66 18.95 -20.34
CA ILE A 177 -14.50 20.07 -21.29
C ILE A 177 -15.77 20.22 -22.12
N LYS A 178 -16.32 19.13 -22.66
CA LYS A 178 -17.57 19.15 -23.46
C LYS A 178 -18.78 19.61 -22.64
N HIS A 179 -18.76 19.38 -21.34
CA HIS A 179 -19.89 19.60 -20.44
C HIS A 179 -19.50 20.43 -19.22
N SER A 180 -18.78 21.50 -19.43
CA SER A 180 -18.19 22.37 -18.39
C SER A 180 -19.25 23.08 -17.49
N GLY A 181 -20.51 23.14 -17.91
CA GLY A 181 -21.61 23.76 -17.16
C GLY A 181 -22.37 22.82 -16.23
N LEU A 182 -22.15 21.49 -16.31
CA LEU A 182 -22.88 20.55 -15.47
C LEU A 182 -22.39 20.56 -14.01
N SER A 183 -23.30 20.29 -13.07
CA SER A 183 -22.91 19.96 -11.69
C SER A 183 -22.06 18.68 -11.68
N ILE A 184 -21.34 18.42 -10.59
CA ILE A 184 -20.54 17.20 -10.49
C ILE A 184 -21.44 15.97 -10.43
N GLU A 185 -22.59 16.10 -9.80
CA GLU A 185 -23.62 15.07 -9.69
C GLU A 185 -24.18 14.69 -11.08
N ASP A 186 -24.60 15.68 -11.87
CA ASP A 186 -25.12 15.48 -13.22
C ASP A 186 -24.04 14.95 -14.18
N PHE A 187 -22.83 15.46 -14.02
CA PHE A 187 -21.68 14.99 -14.78
C PHE A 187 -21.37 13.53 -14.50
N THR A 188 -21.38 13.13 -13.22
CA THR A 188 -21.19 11.73 -12.81
C THR A 188 -22.30 10.84 -13.39
N GLN A 189 -23.54 11.29 -13.36
CA GLN A 189 -24.66 10.55 -13.92
C GLN A 189 -24.53 10.38 -15.43
N LYS A 190 -24.02 11.40 -16.12
CA LYS A 190 -23.75 11.33 -17.55
C LYS A 190 -22.65 10.33 -17.89
N LEU A 191 -21.55 10.33 -17.16
CA LEU A 191 -20.48 9.32 -17.32
C LEU A 191 -20.98 7.89 -17.11
N ARG A 192 -21.91 7.69 -16.16
CA ARG A 192 -22.54 6.38 -15.93
C ARG A 192 -23.40 5.94 -17.13
N LYS A 193 -24.13 6.86 -17.77
CA LYS A 193 -24.92 6.55 -18.98
C LYS A 193 -24.05 6.15 -20.16
N VAL A 194 -22.82 6.62 -20.22
CA VAL A 194 -21.81 6.25 -21.26
C VAL A 194 -21.04 4.98 -20.90
N GLY A 195 -21.32 4.35 -19.74
CA GLY A 195 -20.74 3.09 -19.33
C GLY A 195 -19.60 3.19 -18.31
N TYR A 196 -19.25 4.39 -17.86
CA TYR A 196 -18.22 4.61 -16.87
C TYR A 196 -18.80 4.64 -15.45
N ARG A 197 -18.26 3.82 -14.55
CA ARG A 197 -18.74 3.70 -13.17
C ARG A 197 -17.82 4.42 -12.19
N PHE A 198 -17.93 5.74 -12.13
CA PHE A 198 -17.26 6.54 -11.12
C PHE A 198 -18.22 6.94 -10.00
N SER A 199 -17.71 7.08 -8.78
CA SER A 199 -18.45 7.74 -7.71
C SER A 199 -18.35 9.27 -7.90
N THR A 200 -19.34 9.98 -7.40
CA THR A 200 -19.32 11.45 -7.40
C THR A 200 -18.12 11.98 -6.62
N GLU A 201 -17.77 11.30 -5.54
CA GLU A 201 -16.63 11.63 -4.68
C GLU A 201 -15.28 11.44 -5.40
N SER A 202 -15.10 10.33 -6.13
CA SER A 202 -13.89 10.08 -6.93
C SER A 202 -13.68 11.15 -8.00
N ILE A 203 -14.76 11.53 -8.70
CA ILE A 203 -14.69 12.59 -9.71
C ILE A 203 -14.40 13.94 -9.05
N ARG A 204 -15.03 14.24 -7.93
CA ARG A 204 -14.78 15.48 -7.18
C ARG A 204 -13.34 15.57 -6.75
N HIS A 205 -12.81 14.52 -6.11
CA HIS A 205 -11.42 14.46 -5.66
C HIS A 205 -10.44 14.57 -6.84
N PHE A 206 -10.70 13.87 -7.95
CA PHE A 206 -9.88 13.94 -9.15
C PHE A 206 -9.85 15.36 -9.74
N LEU A 207 -10.99 16.01 -9.88
CA LEU A 207 -11.08 17.37 -10.42
C LEU A 207 -10.47 18.40 -9.48
N ASP A 208 -10.59 18.21 -8.16
CA ASP A 208 -10.01 19.09 -7.14
C ASP A 208 -8.49 19.01 -7.14
N SER A 209 -7.93 17.80 -7.13
CA SER A 209 -6.48 17.56 -7.16
C SER A 209 -5.79 18.14 -8.41
N HIS A 210 -6.55 18.33 -9.50
CA HIS A 210 -6.07 18.96 -10.74
C HIS A 210 -6.50 20.44 -10.89
N GLY A 211 -7.09 21.05 -9.85
CA GLY A 211 -7.50 22.44 -9.87
C GLY A 211 -8.67 22.75 -10.82
N LEU A 212 -9.46 21.74 -11.21
CA LEU A 212 -10.54 21.83 -12.20
C LEU A 212 -11.94 22.01 -11.59
N LEU A 213 -12.03 22.10 -10.27
CA LEU A 213 -13.27 22.51 -9.59
C LEU A 213 -13.42 24.04 -9.72
N LYS A 214 -14.44 24.51 -10.40
CA LYS A 214 -14.83 25.93 -10.36
C LYS A 214 -15.17 26.26 -8.90
N LYS A 215 -14.45 27.19 -8.27
CA LYS A 215 -14.87 27.83 -7.03
C LYS A 215 -16.20 28.51 -7.33
N THR A 216 -17.29 28.04 -6.74
CA THR A 216 -18.59 28.72 -6.78
C THR A 216 -18.36 30.04 -6.05
N GLN A 217 -18.28 31.14 -6.78
CA GLN A 217 -18.34 32.46 -6.17
C GLN A 217 -19.73 32.55 -5.52
N ALA A 218 -19.75 32.61 -4.20
CA ALA A 218 -20.92 33.05 -3.47
C ALA A 218 -21.22 34.48 -3.92
N ILE A 219 -22.25 34.65 -4.74
CA ILE A 219 -22.84 35.95 -5.01
C ILE A 219 -23.53 36.34 -3.71
N SER A 220 -22.86 37.10 -2.89
CA SER A 220 -23.47 37.85 -1.82
C SER A 220 -24.34 38.92 -2.49
N SER A 221 -25.62 38.65 -2.61
CA SER A 221 -26.61 39.69 -2.90
C SER A 221 -26.73 40.61 -1.69
N SER A 222 -25.85 41.59 -1.65
CA SER A 222 -26.03 42.79 -0.86
C SER A 222 -26.87 43.73 -1.75
N GLY A 223 -28.14 43.95 -1.42
CA GLY A 223 -29.02 44.80 -2.16
C GLY A 223 -30.17 45.25 -1.29
N ARG A 224 -30.04 46.41 -0.76
CA ARG A 224 -31.02 47.44 -0.40
C ARG A 224 -32.42 47.01 -0.05
#